data_0b6163c07e0e78db4bb6eee6afd0e9e2
#
_entry.id   0b6163c07e0e78db4bb6eee6afd0e9e2
#
_cell.length_a   1.000
_cell.length_b   1.000
_cell.length_c   1.000
_cell.angle_alpha   90.00
_cell.angle_beta   90.00
_cell.angle_gamma   90.00
#
_symmetry.space_group_name_H-M   'P 1'
#
loop_
_entity.id
_entity.type
_entity.pdbx_description
1 polymer ?
#
loop_
_entity_poly.entity_id
_entity_poly.type
_entity_poly.pdbx_seq_one_letter_code
_entity_poly.pdbx_strand_id
1 'polypeptide(L)'
;MPKSHHKRSGKRRSNTRSTYSHKESPSKGGVIAIGVIIGIVILGTAFFVFRGGGEVKTASGLRYVDLVKGTGANPQPGQSVTVNYIGTLADGTKFDSSYDRGQPYTTRLAADSVIQGWVEGVMTMKVGGKRKLIVPPELAYGAKGSAPKIPPNATLTFEIELLRAQ
;
A
#
# COMPACT_ATOMS: atom_id res chain seq x y z
N MET A 1 61.64 22.78 -50.27
CA MET A 1 62.96 23.15 -49.67
C MET A 1 62.71 23.51 -48.22
N PRO A 2 63.69 23.33 -47.34
CA PRO A 2 64.19 22.07 -46.87
C PRO A 2 64.23 21.92 -45.35
N LYS A 3 64.42 20.68 -44.88
CA LYS A 3 65.33 20.25 -43.80
C LYS A 3 65.15 20.83 -42.40
N SER A 4 65.31 20.14 -41.31
CA SER A 4 66.16 18.99 -41.00
C SER A 4 65.84 18.50 -39.58
N HIS A 5 65.90 17.20 -39.40
CA HIS A 5 66.59 16.45 -38.40
C HIS A 5 66.97 17.10 -37.04
N HIS A 6 66.56 16.53 -35.93
CA HIS A 6 67.59 15.97 -35.03
C HIS A 6 67.03 14.90 -34.08
N LYS A 7 67.69 13.83 -34.16
CA LYS A 7 67.71 12.58 -33.41
C LYS A 7 68.56 12.75 -32.16
N ARG A 8 68.15 12.21 -31.01
CA ARG A 8 68.99 11.58 -30.00
C ARG A 8 68.10 11.20 -28.81
N SER A 9 67.92 9.94 -28.59
CA SER A 9 68.83 8.97 -28.00
C SER A 9 68.95 9.10 -26.47
N GLY A 10 68.39 8.13 -25.81
CA GLY A 10 69.09 7.44 -24.72
C GLY A 10 68.70 7.78 -23.31
N LYS A 11 68.02 6.95 -22.58
CA LYS A 11 68.71 6.13 -21.57
C LYS A 11 67.73 5.30 -20.78
N ARG A 12 67.87 3.99 -20.95
CA ARG A 12 67.38 2.98 -20.01
C ARG A 12 67.87 3.30 -18.61
N ARG A 13 66.97 3.21 -17.63
CA ARG A 13 67.30 2.64 -16.33
C ARG A 13 66.11 1.86 -15.82
N SER A 14 66.30 0.59 -15.77
CA SER A 14 65.60 -0.38 -14.95
C SER A 14 65.74 0.03 -13.48
N ASN A 15 64.67 -0.04 -12.71
CA ASN A 15 64.78 -0.76 -11.45
C ASN A 15 63.44 -1.04 -10.79
N THR A 16 63.29 -2.31 -10.54
CA THR A 16 62.77 -3.00 -9.34
C THR A 16 61.36 -2.75 -8.89
N ARG A 17 60.59 -3.80 -9.12
CA ARG A 17 59.82 -4.56 -8.14
C ARG A 17 59.39 -3.79 -6.87
N SER A 18 58.15 -3.55 -6.73
CA SER A 18 57.47 -3.87 -5.48
C SER A 18 56.06 -4.36 -5.80
N THR A 19 55.91 -5.66 -5.79
CA THR A 19 54.66 -6.39 -5.72
C THR A 19 54.07 -6.11 -4.36
N TYR A 20 53.06 -5.27 -4.30
CA TYR A 20 52.05 -5.34 -3.25
C TYR A 20 50.74 -5.78 -3.86
N SER A 21 50.60 -7.08 -3.89
CA SER A 21 49.30 -7.74 -4.02
C SER A 21 48.55 -7.45 -2.71
N HIS A 22 47.77 -6.39 -2.67
CA HIS A 22 46.68 -6.30 -1.72
C HIS A 22 45.44 -6.95 -2.40
N LYS A 23 45.36 -8.22 -2.14
CA LYS A 23 44.17 -9.00 -2.33
C LYS A 23 43.20 -8.53 -1.23
N GLU A 24 42.47 -7.46 -1.49
CA GLU A 24 41.30 -7.14 -0.69
C GLU A 24 40.22 -8.19 -0.98
N SER A 25 40.11 -9.12 -0.06
CA SER A 25 38.94 -9.97 0.02
C SER A 25 37.72 -9.07 0.23
N PRO A 26 36.63 -9.22 -0.54
CA PRO A 26 35.42 -8.49 -0.26
C PRO A 26 34.97 -8.86 1.14
N SER A 27 34.93 -7.88 2.01
CA SER A 27 34.39 -8.00 3.35
C SER A 27 32.96 -8.48 3.23
N LYS A 28 32.72 -9.73 3.64
CA LYS A 28 31.39 -10.35 3.68
C LYS A 28 30.42 -9.67 4.65
N GLY A 29 30.86 -8.61 5.33
CA GLY A 29 30.03 -7.88 6.32
C GLY A 29 29.06 -6.87 5.72
N GLY A 30 29.38 -6.26 4.57
CA GLY A 30 28.51 -5.22 3.97
C GLY A 30 27.22 -5.74 3.35
N VAL A 31 27.27 -6.91 2.73
CA VAL A 31 26.10 -7.52 2.07
C VAL A 31 25.10 -8.05 3.09
N ILE A 32 25.59 -8.58 4.22
CA ILE A 32 24.73 -9.08 5.31
C ILE A 32 24.01 -7.92 5.99
N ALA A 33 24.71 -6.79 6.20
CA ALA A 33 24.12 -5.61 6.83
C ALA A 33 22.98 -4.99 5.98
N ILE A 34 23.15 -4.92 4.65
CA ILE A 34 22.12 -4.40 3.73
C ILE A 34 20.92 -5.36 3.69
N GLY A 35 21.17 -6.67 3.62
CA GLY A 35 20.11 -7.67 3.64
C GLY A 35 19.29 -7.66 4.93
N VAL A 36 19.95 -7.48 6.08
CA VAL A 36 19.25 -7.40 7.38
C VAL A 36 18.43 -6.12 7.49
N ILE A 37 18.94 -4.99 7.01
CA ILE A 37 18.17 -3.72 7.02
C ILE A 37 16.95 -3.81 6.13
N ILE A 38 17.08 -4.36 4.91
CA ILE A 38 15.94 -4.56 4.00
C ILE A 38 14.94 -5.55 4.60
N GLY A 39 15.42 -6.63 5.21
CA GLY A 39 14.58 -7.61 5.89
C GLY A 39 13.82 -7.00 7.08
N ILE A 40 14.47 -6.15 7.88
CA ILE A 40 13.82 -5.46 9.01
C ILE A 40 12.78 -4.46 8.53
N VAL A 41 13.04 -3.73 7.43
CA VAL A 41 12.06 -2.79 6.86
C VAL A 41 10.85 -3.54 6.32
N ILE A 42 11.04 -4.66 5.61
CA ILE A 42 9.93 -5.48 5.09
C ILE A 42 9.16 -6.13 6.24
N LEU A 43 9.84 -6.68 7.24
CA LEU A 43 9.21 -7.24 8.43
C LEU A 43 8.55 -6.15 9.28
N GLY A 44 9.17 -4.96 9.38
CA GLY A 44 8.60 -3.82 10.10
C GLY A 44 7.32 -3.29 9.47
N THR A 45 7.26 -3.18 8.14
CA THR A 45 6.06 -2.75 7.42
C THR A 45 4.97 -3.82 7.46
N ALA A 46 5.30 -5.10 7.30
CA ALA A 46 4.38 -6.21 7.47
C ALA A 46 3.86 -6.30 8.92
N PHE A 47 4.73 -6.10 9.91
CA PHE A 47 4.35 -6.11 11.33
C PHE A 47 3.51 -4.89 11.72
N PHE A 48 3.73 -3.73 11.09
CA PHE A 48 2.91 -2.54 11.33
C PHE A 48 1.51 -2.67 10.71
N VAL A 49 1.40 -3.32 9.55
CA VAL A 49 0.09 -3.62 8.91
C VAL A 49 -0.70 -4.65 9.72
N PHE A 50 -0.04 -5.59 10.41
CA PHE A 50 -0.69 -6.61 11.23
C PHE A 50 -0.99 -6.20 12.68
N ARG A 51 -0.65 -4.98 13.12
CA ARG A 51 -1.09 -4.41 14.41
C ARG A 51 -2.49 -3.79 14.35
N GLY A 52 -3.21 -3.98 13.26
CA GLY A 52 -4.64 -3.78 13.20
C GLY A 52 -5.34 -4.64 14.24
N GLY A 53 -6.39 -4.13 14.84
CA GLY A 53 -7.21 -4.87 15.81
C GLY A 53 -7.69 -6.21 15.23
N GLY A 54 -8.07 -7.15 16.08
CA GLY A 54 -8.67 -8.42 15.63
C GLY A 54 -9.88 -8.16 14.72
N GLU A 55 -10.23 -9.16 13.88
CA GLU A 55 -11.43 -9.10 13.06
C GLU A 55 -12.67 -8.99 13.96
N VAL A 56 -13.51 -8.03 13.68
CA VAL A 56 -14.81 -7.84 14.32
C VAL A 56 -15.89 -8.31 13.38
N LYS A 57 -16.84 -9.11 13.88
CA LYS A 57 -18.05 -9.49 13.17
C LYS A 57 -19.26 -8.87 13.87
N THR A 58 -20.08 -8.16 13.12
CA THR A 58 -21.31 -7.55 13.63
C THR A 58 -22.48 -8.52 13.57
N ALA A 59 -23.59 -8.16 14.22
CA ALA A 59 -24.82 -8.94 14.18
C ALA A 59 -25.43 -9.03 12.78
N SER A 60 -25.22 -8.02 11.93
CA SER A 60 -25.69 -8.00 10.54
C SER A 60 -24.86 -8.90 9.60
N GLY A 61 -23.74 -9.44 10.07
CA GLY A 61 -22.82 -10.25 9.28
C GLY A 61 -21.68 -9.46 8.64
N LEU A 62 -21.62 -8.13 8.77
CA LEU A 62 -20.49 -7.35 8.36
C LEU A 62 -19.24 -7.79 9.14
N ARG A 63 -18.11 -7.92 8.46
CA ARG A 63 -16.81 -8.14 9.12
C ARG A 63 -15.87 -7.01 8.78
N TYR A 64 -15.04 -6.62 9.74
CA TYR A 64 -14.03 -5.60 9.50
C TYR A 64 -12.78 -5.77 10.36
N VAL A 65 -11.71 -5.17 9.89
CA VAL A 65 -10.43 -5.07 10.61
C VAL A 65 -9.96 -3.63 10.52
N ASP A 66 -9.68 -3.01 11.67
CA ASP A 66 -9.03 -1.70 11.71
C ASP A 66 -7.55 -1.84 11.40
N LEU A 67 -7.14 -1.44 10.21
CA LEU A 67 -5.75 -1.42 9.79
C LEU A 67 -4.99 -0.26 10.45
N VAL A 68 -5.65 0.89 10.55
CA VAL A 68 -5.18 2.07 11.27
C VAL A 68 -6.36 2.64 12.05
N LYS A 69 -6.18 2.86 13.36
CA LYS A 69 -7.17 3.56 14.17
C LYS A 69 -7.00 5.07 14.00
N GLY A 70 -8.03 5.74 13.48
CA GLY A 70 -8.07 7.19 13.40
C GLY A 70 -8.16 7.84 14.79
N THR A 71 -7.83 9.12 14.85
CA THR A 71 -7.87 9.92 16.09
C THR A 71 -8.92 11.03 16.03
N GLY A 72 -9.52 11.28 14.85
CA GLY A 72 -10.55 12.29 14.68
C GLY A 72 -11.93 11.85 15.17
N ALA A 73 -12.96 12.64 14.85
CA ALA A 73 -14.35 12.33 15.19
C ALA A 73 -14.89 11.14 14.38
N ASN A 74 -15.90 10.48 14.91
CA ASN A 74 -16.70 9.52 14.16
C ASN A 74 -17.72 10.25 13.28
N PRO A 75 -18.02 9.77 12.06
CA PRO A 75 -19.12 10.27 11.27
C PRO A 75 -20.46 10.08 11.99
N GLN A 76 -21.38 11.01 11.76
CA GLN A 76 -22.76 10.89 12.20
C GLN A 76 -23.68 10.45 11.04
N PRO A 77 -24.83 9.82 11.32
CA PRO A 77 -25.79 9.46 10.29
C PRO A 77 -26.14 10.66 9.41
N GLY A 78 -26.12 10.46 8.09
CA GLY A 78 -26.47 11.48 7.12
C GLY A 78 -25.39 12.53 6.82
N GLN A 79 -24.24 12.49 7.53
CA GLN A 79 -23.11 13.35 7.21
C GLN A 79 -22.43 12.93 5.89
N SER A 80 -21.82 13.92 5.24
CA SER A 80 -20.92 13.65 4.11
C SER A 80 -19.56 13.17 4.61
N VAL A 81 -19.06 12.10 3.98
CA VAL A 81 -17.73 11.57 4.24
C VAL A 81 -16.89 11.64 2.96
N THR A 82 -15.62 11.94 3.14
CA THR A 82 -14.61 11.89 2.08
C THR A 82 -13.66 10.76 2.38
N VAL A 83 -13.51 9.82 1.45
CA VAL A 83 -12.72 8.61 1.62
C VAL A 83 -11.82 8.34 0.42
N ASN A 84 -10.70 7.67 0.66
CA ASN A 84 -10.04 6.85 -0.34
C ASN A 84 -10.47 5.41 -0.15
N TYR A 85 -10.64 4.68 -1.27
CA TYR A 85 -10.99 3.27 -1.17
C TYR A 85 -10.54 2.45 -2.38
N ILE A 86 -10.44 1.15 -2.15
CA ILE A 86 -10.31 0.11 -3.18
C ILE A 86 -11.36 -0.94 -2.88
N GLY A 87 -12.15 -1.30 -3.89
CA GLY A 87 -13.15 -2.37 -3.83
C GLY A 87 -12.72 -3.57 -4.68
N THR A 88 -12.75 -4.77 -4.07
CA THR A 88 -12.40 -6.04 -4.71
C THR A 88 -13.46 -7.10 -4.47
N LEU A 89 -13.62 -8.01 -5.43
CA LEU A 89 -14.37 -9.25 -5.29
C LEU A 89 -13.62 -10.26 -4.41
N ALA A 90 -14.27 -11.37 -4.08
CA ALA A 90 -13.67 -12.43 -3.26
C ALA A 90 -12.43 -13.07 -3.90
N ASP A 91 -12.34 -13.10 -5.23
CA ASP A 91 -11.19 -13.59 -6.00
C ASP A 91 -10.04 -12.57 -6.10
N GLY A 92 -10.20 -11.38 -5.50
CA GLY A 92 -9.24 -10.28 -5.55
C GLY A 92 -9.38 -9.36 -6.77
N THR A 93 -10.32 -9.63 -7.68
CA THR A 93 -10.57 -8.75 -8.83
C THR A 93 -11.04 -7.38 -8.35
N LYS A 94 -10.29 -6.33 -8.69
CA LYS A 94 -10.67 -4.94 -8.39
C LYS A 94 -11.80 -4.49 -9.31
N PHE A 95 -12.92 -4.04 -8.74
CA PHE A 95 -14.04 -3.53 -9.50
C PHE A 95 -14.18 -2.00 -9.44
N ASP A 96 -13.63 -1.36 -8.40
CA ASP A 96 -13.67 0.10 -8.25
C ASP A 96 -12.55 0.60 -7.34
N SER A 97 -12.11 1.86 -7.55
CA SER A 97 -11.08 2.52 -6.73
C SER A 97 -11.12 4.03 -6.90
N SER A 98 -11.04 4.78 -5.80
CA SER A 98 -10.84 6.23 -5.83
C SER A 98 -9.47 6.60 -6.35
N TYR A 99 -8.47 5.77 -6.11
CA TYR A 99 -7.09 6.00 -6.57
C TYR A 99 -6.99 5.95 -8.10
N ASP A 100 -7.74 5.04 -8.76
CA ASP A 100 -7.76 4.95 -10.23
C ASP A 100 -8.39 6.21 -10.87
N ARG A 101 -9.25 6.92 -10.14
CA ARG A 101 -9.83 8.20 -10.55
C ARG A 101 -8.96 9.40 -10.20
N GLY A 102 -7.88 9.20 -9.45
CA GLY A 102 -6.95 10.26 -9.02
C GLY A 102 -7.53 11.27 -8.03
N GLN A 103 -8.68 10.96 -7.40
CA GLN A 103 -9.34 11.85 -6.44
C GLN A 103 -10.12 11.06 -5.39
N PRO A 104 -10.17 11.56 -4.13
CA PRO A 104 -11.02 11.00 -3.09
C PRO A 104 -12.51 11.03 -3.49
N TYR A 105 -13.25 10.09 -2.97
CA TYR A 105 -14.68 9.98 -3.16
C TYR A 105 -15.43 10.62 -2.00
N THR A 106 -16.32 11.57 -2.30
CA THR A 106 -17.19 12.19 -1.31
C THR A 106 -18.61 11.73 -1.52
N THR A 107 -19.25 11.26 -0.45
CA THR A 107 -20.63 10.77 -0.49
C THR A 107 -21.30 11.01 0.86
N ARG A 108 -22.65 11.02 0.86
CA ARG A 108 -23.43 11.02 2.08
C ARG A 108 -23.46 9.62 2.69
N LEU A 109 -23.28 9.52 3.98
CA LEU A 109 -23.33 8.24 4.70
C LEU A 109 -24.76 7.89 5.07
N ALA A 110 -25.51 7.44 4.06
CA ALA A 110 -26.92 7.10 4.15
C ALA A 110 -27.26 5.94 3.18
N ALA A 111 -28.29 5.16 3.51
CA ALA A 111 -28.68 3.96 2.78
C ALA A 111 -29.14 4.20 1.34
N ASP A 112 -29.53 5.43 1.00
CA ASP A 112 -29.89 5.86 -0.35
C ASP A 112 -28.68 6.26 -1.21
N SER A 113 -27.51 6.38 -0.62
CA SER A 113 -26.30 6.91 -1.28
C SER A 113 -25.20 5.88 -1.41
N VAL A 114 -25.09 4.95 -0.46
CA VAL A 114 -24.09 3.89 -0.45
C VAL A 114 -24.69 2.57 0.07
N ILE A 115 -23.99 1.45 -0.18
CA ILE A 115 -24.43 0.14 0.34
C ILE A 115 -24.47 0.12 1.87
N GLN A 116 -25.37 -0.68 2.43
CA GLN A 116 -25.59 -0.74 3.88
C GLN A 116 -24.31 -1.09 4.68
N GLY A 117 -23.45 -1.97 4.12
CA GLY A 117 -22.17 -2.30 4.74
C GLY A 117 -21.22 -1.10 4.89
N TRP A 118 -21.32 -0.10 4.00
CA TRP A 118 -20.55 1.15 4.16
C TRP A 118 -21.15 2.02 5.25
N VAL A 119 -22.48 2.17 5.27
CA VAL A 119 -23.16 2.95 6.33
C VAL A 119 -22.72 2.42 7.69
N GLU A 120 -22.87 1.12 7.92
CA GLU A 120 -22.51 0.47 9.18
C GLU A 120 -21.01 0.54 9.47
N GLY A 121 -20.18 0.16 8.49
CA GLY A 121 -18.75 0.02 8.67
C GLY A 121 -18.01 1.34 8.82
N VAL A 122 -18.42 2.41 8.13
CA VAL A 122 -17.76 3.71 8.17
C VAL A 122 -18.19 4.55 9.37
N MET A 123 -19.45 4.43 9.82
CA MET A 123 -19.96 5.17 11.00
C MET A 123 -19.16 4.92 12.28
N THR A 124 -18.56 3.74 12.41
CA THR A 124 -17.76 3.39 13.59
C THR A 124 -16.26 3.69 13.41
N MET A 125 -15.85 4.19 12.24
CA MET A 125 -14.47 4.66 12.00
C MET A 125 -14.27 6.05 12.62
N LYS A 126 -13.01 6.36 12.89
CA LYS A 126 -12.59 7.74 13.18
C LYS A 126 -11.87 8.34 11.99
N VAL A 127 -12.03 9.64 11.76
CA VAL A 127 -11.27 10.37 10.74
C VAL A 127 -9.76 10.14 10.95
N GLY A 128 -9.05 9.90 9.85
CA GLY A 128 -7.66 9.48 9.82
C GLY A 128 -7.46 7.97 9.98
N GLY A 129 -8.54 7.20 10.10
CA GLY A 129 -8.49 5.73 10.20
C GLY A 129 -8.50 5.04 8.83
N LYS A 130 -7.97 3.81 8.81
CA LYS A 130 -8.04 2.90 7.67
C LYS A 130 -8.63 1.57 8.11
N ARG A 131 -9.59 1.05 7.36
CA ARG A 131 -10.35 -0.16 7.68
C ARG A 131 -10.51 -1.04 6.47
N LYS A 132 -10.37 -2.34 6.67
CA LYS A 132 -10.81 -3.35 5.72
C LYS A 132 -12.21 -3.79 6.11
N LEU A 133 -13.17 -3.66 5.19
CA LEU A 133 -14.54 -4.17 5.31
C LEU A 133 -14.70 -5.42 4.45
N ILE A 134 -15.37 -6.43 4.97
CA ILE A 134 -15.83 -7.61 4.22
C ILE A 134 -17.35 -7.60 4.32
N VAL A 135 -17.97 -7.23 3.20
CA VAL A 135 -19.41 -6.93 3.11
C VAL A 135 -20.11 -8.11 2.46
N PRO A 136 -20.98 -8.83 3.19
CA PRO A 136 -21.77 -9.91 2.58
C PRO A 136 -22.80 -9.35 1.59
N PRO A 137 -23.32 -10.18 0.68
CA PRO A 137 -24.24 -9.73 -0.38
C PRO A 137 -25.46 -8.96 0.14
N GLU A 138 -26.00 -9.34 1.27
CA GLU A 138 -27.20 -8.75 1.89
C GLU A 138 -26.98 -7.29 2.31
N LEU A 139 -25.74 -6.92 2.61
CA LEU A 139 -25.34 -5.54 2.95
C LEU A 139 -24.71 -4.80 1.76
N ALA A 140 -24.73 -5.41 0.56
CA ALA A 140 -24.16 -4.88 -0.68
C ALA A 140 -25.23 -4.85 -1.78
N TYR A 141 -25.04 -5.62 -2.84
CA TYR A 141 -25.93 -5.64 -4.03
C TYR A 141 -26.81 -6.88 -4.13
N GLY A 142 -26.77 -7.77 -3.13
CA GLY A 142 -27.65 -8.93 -3.01
C GLY A 142 -27.61 -9.89 -4.19
N ALA A 143 -28.76 -10.56 -4.40
CA ALA A 143 -28.95 -11.52 -5.49
C ALA A 143 -28.93 -10.88 -6.89
N LYS A 144 -29.10 -9.57 -7.01
CA LYS A 144 -29.08 -8.86 -8.29
C LYS A 144 -27.65 -8.54 -8.76
N GLY A 145 -26.72 -8.28 -7.83
CA GLY A 145 -25.40 -7.77 -8.15
C GLY A 145 -25.46 -6.35 -8.75
N SER A 146 -24.37 -5.94 -9.39
CA SER A 146 -24.24 -4.67 -10.13
C SER A 146 -23.41 -4.90 -11.39
N ALA A 147 -24.08 -5.35 -12.44
CA ALA A 147 -23.44 -5.66 -13.73
C ALA A 147 -22.80 -4.40 -14.35
N PRO A 148 -21.72 -4.53 -15.12
CA PRO A 148 -21.03 -5.77 -15.45
C PRO A 148 -19.97 -6.19 -14.42
N LYS A 149 -19.70 -5.37 -13.40
CA LYS A 149 -18.52 -5.52 -12.52
C LYS A 149 -18.77 -6.41 -11.30
N ILE A 150 -19.97 -6.45 -10.78
CA ILE A 150 -20.30 -7.14 -9.53
C ILE A 150 -21.34 -8.21 -9.83
N PRO A 151 -20.97 -9.51 -9.74
CA PRO A 151 -21.91 -10.60 -9.98
C PRO A 151 -22.96 -10.73 -8.88
N PRO A 152 -24.06 -11.47 -9.14
CA PRO A 152 -25.04 -11.83 -8.13
C PRO A 152 -24.39 -12.52 -6.91
N ASN A 153 -24.92 -12.22 -5.73
CA ASN A 153 -24.49 -12.81 -4.46
C ASN A 153 -22.99 -12.64 -4.16
N ALA A 154 -22.39 -11.56 -4.63
CA ALA A 154 -20.96 -11.29 -4.39
C ALA A 154 -20.70 -10.74 -2.99
N THR A 155 -19.78 -11.35 -2.28
CA THR A 155 -19.13 -10.74 -1.12
C THR A 155 -18.09 -9.74 -1.59
N LEU A 156 -18.13 -8.52 -1.07
CA LEU A 156 -17.24 -7.44 -1.45
C LEU A 156 -16.23 -7.16 -0.35
N THR A 157 -15.01 -6.89 -0.73
CA THR A 157 -13.98 -6.41 0.19
C THR A 157 -13.61 -4.98 -0.17
N PHE A 158 -13.60 -4.10 0.82
CA PHE A 158 -13.15 -2.72 0.66
C PHE A 158 -12.03 -2.41 1.63
N GLU A 159 -10.98 -1.76 1.15
CA GLU A 159 -10.07 -1.01 2.01
C GLU A 159 -10.46 0.46 1.93
N ILE A 160 -10.82 1.04 3.06
CA ILE A 160 -11.34 2.42 3.17
C ILE A 160 -10.45 3.22 4.11
N GLU A 161 -10.01 4.38 3.66
CA GLU A 161 -9.35 5.40 4.46
C GLU A 161 -10.29 6.60 4.62
N LEU A 162 -10.68 6.92 5.84
CA LEU A 162 -11.60 8.02 6.14
C LEU A 162 -10.82 9.32 6.32
N LEU A 163 -10.92 10.22 5.34
CA LEU A 163 -10.19 11.49 5.32
C LEU A 163 -10.94 12.60 6.03
N ARG A 164 -12.28 12.65 5.90
CA ARG A 164 -13.11 13.72 6.46
C ARG A 164 -14.53 13.24 6.71
N ALA A 165 -15.19 13.83 7.73
CA ALA A 165 -16.63 13.77 8.00
C ALA A 165 -17.16 15.17 8.29
N GLN A 166 -18.26 15.58 7.66
CA GLN A 166 -18.85 16.94 7.78
C GLN A 166 -20.34 16.93 7.47
#